data_7bc23c03bdcd19349c6ba8e04d1058b9
#
_entry.id   7bc23c03bdcd19349c6ba8e04d1058b9
#
_cell.length_a   1.000
_cell.length_b   1.000
_cell.length_c   1.000
_cell.angle_alpha   90.00
_cell.angle_beta   90.00
_cell.angle_gamma   90.00
#
_symmetry.space_group_name_H-M   'P 1'
#
loop_
_entity.id
_entity.type
_entity.pdbx_description
1 polymer ?
#
loop_
_entity_poly.entity_id
_entity_poly.type
_entity_poly.pdbx_seq_one_letter_code
_entity_poly.pdbx_strand_id
1 'polypeptide(L)'
;MKNDFASVEYAGNDFFVATTPSGHAQVIDMDGQRSAASGPFELVQIALAGCTGADVISVLKKKRQQVTSYRVEVRAERRDEHPRSYRRIQVKHIVRGHGVSEKAVEHAVQLSTEKYCGVISSLRPTAEIVATWEIQEEPAPAEV
;
A
#
# COMPACT_ATOMS: atom_id res chain seq x y z
N MET A 1 -2.16 -17.26 -20.15
CA MET A 1 -3.37 -17.88 -19.66
C MET A 1 -3.61 -17.45 -18.22
N LYS A 2 -4.77 -16.89 -17.95
CA LYS A 2 -5.12 -16.51 -16.60
C LYS A 2 -5.57 -17.76 -15.84
N ASN A 3 -4.97 -17.98 -14.70
CA ASN A 3 -5.43 -18.98 -13.75
C ASN A 3 -6.43 -18.31 -12.79
N ASP A 4 -7.29 -19.09 -12.17
CA ASP A 4 -8.21 -18.60 -11.15
C ASP A 4 -7.64 -18.75 -9.72
N PHE A 5 -6.38 -19.13 -9.63
CA PHE A 5 -5.68 -19.31 -8.34
C PHE A 5 -4.29 -18.68 -8.38
N ALA A 6 -3.82 -18.28 -7.20
CA ALA A 6 -2.41 -17.99 -6.98
C ALA A 6 -1.69 -19.25 -6.49
N SER A 7 -0.44 -19.42 -6.83
CA SER A 7 0.37 -20.55 -6.38
C SER A 7 1.70 -20.09 -5.80
N VAL A 8 2.23 -20.89 -4.89
CA VAL A 8 3.56 -20.70 -4.30
C VAL A 8 4.27 -22.03 -4.33
N GLU A 9 5.45 -22.07 -4.95
CA GLU A 9 6.25 -23.29 -5.08
C GLU A 9 7.58 -23.11 -4.36
N TYR A 10 7.94 -24.09 -3.52
CA TYR A 10 9.22 -24.06 -2.80
C TYR A 10 10.38 -24.28 -3.77
N ALA A 11 11.33 -23.36 -3.75
CA ALA A 11 12.47 -23.34 -4.67
C ALA A 11 13.82 -23.69 -4.00
N GLY A 12 13.79 -24.11 -2.72
CA GLY A 12 15.00 -24.38 -1.93
C GLY A 12 15.55 -23.14 -1.22
N ASN A 13 16.44 -23.33 -0.26
CA ASN A 13 17.13 -22.25 0.47
C ASN A 13 16.18 -21.17 1.07
N ASP A 14 15.04 -21.60 1.58
CA ASP A 14 14.02 -20.71 2.16
C ASP A 14 13.39 -19.74 1.16
N PHE A 15 13.42 -20.05 -0.14
CA PHE A 15 12.74 -19.27 -1.17
C PHE A 15 11.50 -19.98 -1.69
N PHE A 16 10.51 -19.17 -2.02
CA PHE A 16 9.35 -19.57 -2.81
C PHE A 16 9.27 -18.74 -4.08
N VAL A 17 8.76 -19.35 -5.13
CA VAL A 17 8.35 -18.62 -6.33
C VAL A 17 6.82 -18.54 -6.32
N ALA A 18 6.32 -17.34 -6.28
CA ALA A 18 4.89 -17.06 -6.30
C ALA A 18 4.44 -16.70 -7.70
N THR A 19 3.28 -17.21 -8.11
CA THR A 19 2.64 -16.84 -9.38
C THR A 19 1.22 -16.39 -9.11
N THR A 20 0.87 -15.20 -9.58
CA THR A 20 -0.47 -14.63 -9.42
C THR A 20 -1.45 -15.22 -10.42
N PRO A 21 -2.78 -15.11 -10.17
CA PRO A 21 -3.79 -15.49 -11.18
C PRO A 21 -3.60 -14.81 -12.53
N SER A 22 -3.05 -13.60 -12.55
CA SER A 22 -2.75 -12.87 -13.78
C SER A 22 -1.48 -13.31 -14.50
N GLY A 23 -0.71 -14.25 -13.92
CA GLY A 23 0.49 -14.82 -14.54
C GLY A 23 1.80 -14.09 -14.23
N HIS A 24 1.81 -13.18 -13.24
CA HIS A 24 3.03 -12.51 -12.81
C HIS A 24 3.70 -13.29 -11.69
N ALA A 25 5.02 -13.37 -11.74
CA ALA A 25 5.81 -14.11 -10.77
C ALA A 25 6.68 -13.20 -9.93
N GLN A 26 6.93 -13.62 -8.69
CA GLN A 26 7.88 -12.97 -7.79
C GLN A 26 8.47 -13.96 -6.81
N VAL A 27 9.64 -13.65 -6.27
CA VAL A 27 10.32 -14.45 -5.25
C VAL A 27 9.87 -13.99 -3.88
N ILE A 28 9.62 -14.95 -2.99
CA ILE A 28 9.34 -14.69 -1.58
C ILE A 28 10.51 -15.27 -0.77
N ASP A 29 11.09 -14.43 0.09
CA ASP A 29 12.17 -14.82 0.99
C ASP A 29 11.57 -15.15 2.37
N MET A 30 11.78 -16.39 2.81
CA MET A 30 11.33 -16.84 4.11
C MET A 30 12.43 -16.68 5.19
N ASP A 31 13.64 -16.29 4.78
CA ASP A 31 14.69 -15.94 5.73
C ASP A 31 14.25 -14.77 6.62
N GLY A 32 14.49 -14.90 7.91
CA GLY A 32 14.10 -13.86 8.89
C GLY A 32 14.71 -12.49 8.64
N GLN A 33 15.82 -12.40 7.93
CA GLN A 33 16.50 -11.14 7.63
C GLN A 33 16.07 -10.50 6.31
N ARG A 34 15.33 -11.22 5.46
CA ARG A 34 14.88 -10.73 4.16
C ARG A 34 16.03 -10.20 3.30
N SER A 35 17.12 -10.95 3.26
CA SER A 35 18.36 -10.51 2.62
C SER A 35 18.28 -10.44 1.10
N ALA A 36 17.38 -11.17 0.45
CA ALA A 36 17.32 -11.28 -1.00
C ALA A 36 15.99 -10.87 -1.61
N ALA A 37 14.87 -10.97 -0.89
CA ALA A 37 13.55 -10.64 -1.40
C ALA A 37 12.60 -10.32 -0.24
N SER A 38 11.38 -9.88 -0.57
CA SER A 38 10.36 -9.55 0.42
C SER A 38 9.75 -10.79 1.05
N GLY A 39 9.41 -10.69 2.33
CA GLY A 39 8.64 -11.73 3.02
C GLY A 39 7.12 -11.52 2.88
N PRO A 40 6.32 -12.51 3.32
CA PRO A 40 4.86 -12.47 3.13
C PRO A 40 4.17 -11.26 3.76
N PHE A 41 4.54 -10.87 4.98
CA PHE A 41 3.92 -9.73 5.66
C PHE A 41 4.30 -8.40 5.03
N GLU A 42 5.51 -8.29 4.48
CA GLU A 42 5.90 -7.11 3.69
C GLU A 42 5.07 -6.99 2.41
N LEU A 43 4.76 -8.10 1.78
CA LEU A 43 3.90 -8.12 0.59
C LEU A 43 2.47 -7.69 0.91
N VAL A 44 1.95 -8.02 2.09
CA VAL A 44 0.66 -7.52 2.56
C VAL A 44 0.68 -6.00 2.73
N GLN A 45 1.76 -5.44 3.29
CA GLN A 45 1.92 -3.99 3.42
C GLN A 45 1.96 -3.31 2.04
N ILE A 46 2.67 -3.87 1.09
CA ILE A 46 2.73 -3.36 -0.29
C ILE A 46 1.35 -3.44 -0.95
N ALA A 47 0.63 -4.53 -0.78
CA ALA A 47 -0.71 -4.69 -1.32
C ALA A 47 -1.67 -3.62 -0.75
N LEU A 48 -1.59 -3.37 0.56
CA LEU A 48 -2.36 -2.33 1.22
C LEU A 48 -2.05 -0.94 0.64
N ALA A 49 -0.77 -0.59 0.56
CA ALA A 49 -0.32 0.69 0.03
C ALA A 49 -0.77 0.89 -1.42
N GLY A 50 -0.62 -0.13 -2.26
CA GLY A 50 -1.03 -0.06 -3.66
C GLY A 50 -2.54 0.08 -3.84
N CYS A 51 -3.33 -0.64 -3.06
CA CYS A 51 -4.78 -0.60 -3.13
C CYS A 51 -5.33 0.78 -2.73
N THR A 52 -4.97 1.27 -1.55
CA THR A 52 -5.42 2.59 -1.10
C THR A 52 -4.81 3.71 -1.93
N GLY A 53 -3.56 3.57 -2.37
CA GLY A 53 -2.90 4.54 -3.25
C GLY A 53 -3.60 4.70 -4.59
N ALA A 54 -4.05 3.62 -5.20
CA ALA A 54 -4.81 3.65 -6.44
C ALA A 54 -6.13 4.42 -6.28
N ASP A 55 -6.82 4.23 -5.18
CA ASP A 55 -8.06 4.96 -4.88
C ASP A 55 -7.80 6.45 -4.73
N VAL A 56 -6.83 6.80 -3.89
CA VAL A 56 -6.52 8.21 -3.57
C VAL A 56 -6.09 8.98 -4.83
N ILE A 57 -5.16 8.45 -5.60
CA ILE A 57 -4.71 9.12 -6.82
C ILE A 57 -5.85 9.26 -7.85
N SER A 58 -6.72 8.27 -7.95
CA SER A 58 -7.88 8.33 -8.83
C SER A 58 -8.83 9.47 -8.43
N VAL A 59 -9.13 9.61 -7.14
CA VAL A 59 -9.99 10.68 -6.64
C VAL A 59 -9.35 12.05 -6.86
N LEU A 60 -8.06 12.19 -6.57
CA LEU A 60 -7.33 13.46 -6.77
C LEU A 60 -7.33 13.88 -8.24
N LYS A 61 -7.18 12.94 -9.17
CA LYS A 61 -7.28 13.21 -10.62
C LYS A 61 -8.69 13.67 -10.99
N LYS A 62 -9.73 13.02 -10.49
CA LYS A 62 -11.13 13.43 -10.74
C LYS A 62 -11.43 14.82 -10.19
N LYS A 63 -10.81 15.18 -9.07
CA LYS A 63 -10.90 16.52 -8.47
C LYS A 63 -9.97 17.53 -9.13
N ARG A 64 -9.28 17.14 -10.20
CA ARG A 64 -8.35 17.99 -10.97
C ARG A 64 -7.25 18.62 -10.12
N GLN A 65 -6.77 17.91 -9.13
CA GLN A 65 -5.64 18.35 -8.33
C GLN A 65 -4.33 18.17 -9.11
N GLN A 66 -3.44 19.17 -9.01
CA GLN A 66 -2.16 19.15 -9.71
C GLN A 66 -1.11 18.45 -8.87
N VAL A 67 -1.13 17.12 -8.90
CA VAL A 67 -0.21 16.28 -8.15
C VAL A 67 1.03 16.01 -9.00
N THR A 68 2.20 16.33 -8.45
CA THR A 68 3.49 16.08 -9.10
C THR A 68 4.16 14.82 -8.56
N SER A 69 3.84 14.42 -7.32
CA SER A 69 4.38 13.23 -6.69
C SER A 69 3.40 12.71 -5.65
N TYR A 70 3.29 11.40 -5.54
CA TYR A 70 2.43 10.76 -4.55
C TYR A 70 3.11 9.51 -4.01
N ARG A 71 3.12 9.36 -2.70
CA ARG A 71 3.73 8.24 -2.01
C ARG A 71 2.85 7.78 -0.86
N VAL A 72 2.79 6.47 -0.66
CA VAL A 72 2.12 5.87 0.50
C VAL A 72 3.15 5.11 1.30
N GLU A 73 3.23 5.42 2.59
CA GLU A 73 4.07 4.70 3.55
C GLU A 73 3.19 3.91 4.51
N VAL A 74 3.55 2.65 4.73
CA VAL A 74 2.82 1.77 5.64
C VAL A 74 3.76 1.27 6.72
N ARG A 75 3.37 1.48 7.98
CA ARG A 75 4.03 0.90 9.15
C ARG A 75 3.06 -0.04 9.83
N ALA A 76 3.49 -1.25 10.11
CA ALA A 76 2.65 -2.26 10.70
C ALA A 76 3.29 -2.85 11.95
N GLU A 77 2.49 -2.97 13.01
CA GLU A 77 2.84 -3.65 14.24
C GLU A 77 2.11 -4.99 14.28
N ARG A 78 2.85 -6.04 14.60
CA ARG A 78 2.31 -7.39 14.76
C ARG A 78 2.20 -7.73 16.24
N ARG A 79 1.29 -8.64 16.55
CA ARG A 79 1.19 -9.20 17.90
C ARG A 79 2.41 -10.04 18.22
N ASP A 80 2.81 -10.06 19.49
CA ASP A 80 3.97 -10.84 19.95
C ASP A 80 3.66 -12.34 20.04
N GLU A 81 2.41 -12.68 20.29
CA GLU A 81 1.95 -14.06 20.42
C GLU A 81 1.48 -14.64 19.08
N HIS A 82 1.70 -15.94 18.89
CA HIS A 82 1.20 -16.66 17.72
C HIS A 82 -0.34 -16.79 17.73
N PRO A 83 -0.98 -16.66 16.58
CA PRO A 83 -0.40 -16.24 15.30
C PRO A 83 -0.12 -14.74 15.33
N ARG A 84 1.08 -14.35 14.94
CA ARG A 84 1.53 -12.94 14.99
C ARG A 84 0.86 -12.09 13.91
N SER A 85 -0.44 -11.96 14.00
CA SER A 85 -1.24 -11.13 13.10
C SER A 85 -0.97 -9.64 13.32
N TYR A 86 -1.37 -8.82 12.37
CA TYR A 86 -1.29 -7.38 12.54
C TYR A 86 -2.19 -6.91 13.68
N ARG A 87 -1.64 -6.03 14.51
CA ARG A 87 -2.36 -5.35 15.59
C ARG A 87 -2.75 -3.93 15.18
N ARG A 88 -1.81 -3.20 14.60
CA ARG A 88 -2.00 -1.81 14.18
C ARG A 88 -1.24 -1.54 12.90
N ILE A 89 -1.90 -0.83 11.98
CA ILE A 89 -1.31 -0.43 10.71
C ILE A 89 -1.51 1.07 10.55
N GLN A 90 -0.43 1.79 10.36
CA GLN A 90 -0.42 3.21 10.06
C GLN A 90 -0.17 3.39 8.56
N VAL A 91 -1.07 4.10 7.90
CA VAL A 91 -0.97 4.41 6.48
C VAL A 91 -0.81 5.93 6.34
N LYS A 92 0.29 6.37 5.77
CA LYS A 92 0.56 7.80 5.56
C LYS A 92 0.59 8.09 4.06
N HIS A 93 -0.28 8.99 3.63
CA HIS A 93 -0.32 9.47 2.26
C HIS A 93 0.47 10.78 2.16
N ILE A 94 1.44 10.84 1.28
CA ILE A 94 2.27 12.03 1.06
C ILE A 94 2.00 12.52 -0.36
N VAL A 95 1.32 13.66 -0.46
CA VAL A 95 0.94 14.27 -1.73
C VAL A 95 1.77 15.53 -1.95
N ARG A 96 2.45 15.61 -3.07
CA ARG A 96 3.17 16.79 -3.49
C ARG A 96 2.55 17.33 -4.78
N GLY A 97 2.40 18.65 -4.88
CA GLY A 97 1.83 19.26 -6.07
C GLY A 97 1.66 20.76 -5.93
N HIS A 98 1.01 21.36 -6.91
CA HIS A 98 0.77 22.81 -6.97
C HIS A 98 -0.62 23.12 -6.44
N GLY A 99 -0.70 23.87 -5.34
CA GLY A 99 -1.96 24.31 -4.78
C GLY A 99 -2.94 23.18 -4.45
N VAL A 100 -2.45 22.03 -4.00
CA VAL A 100 -3.28 20.88 -3.68
C VAL A 100 -4.18 21.20 -2.49
N SER A 101 -5.48 20.96 -2.65
CA SER A 101 -6.48 21.23 -1.62
C SER A 101 -6.40 20.16 -0.52
N GLU A 102 -6.29 20.63 0.73
CA GLU A 102 -6.32 19.73 1.89
C GLU A 102 -7.65 18.98 1.99
N LYS A 103 -8.77 19.66 1.72
CA LYS A 103 -10.10 19.00 1.71
C LYS A 103 -10.20 17.92 0.64
N ALA A 104 -9.58 18.13 -0.52
CA ALA A 104 -9.55 17.12 -1.57
C ALA A 104 -8.78 15.89 -1.15
N VAL A 105 -7.61 16.07 -0.51
CA VAL A 105 -6.79 14.96 0.00
C VAL A 105 -7.50 14.23 1.13
N GLU A 106 -8.04 14.97 2.11
CA GLU A 106 -8.81 14.39 3.20
C GLU A 106 -9.95 13.52 2.68
N HIS A 107 -10.73 14.05 1.77
CA HIS A 107 -11.88 13.34 1.17
C HIS A 107 -11.41 12.07 0.43
N ALA A 108 -10.34 12.17 -0.36
CA ALA A 108 -9.79 11.04 -1.08
C ALA A 108 -9.34 9.92 -0.13
N VAL A 109 -8.62 10.28 0.94
CA VAL A 109 -8.15 9.34 1.96
C VAL A 109 -9.33 8.70 2.70
N GLN A 110 -10.33 9.47 3.09
CA GLN A 110 -11.53 8.95 3.76
C GLN A 110 -12.31 7.99 2.86
N LEU A 111 -12.51 8.32 1.60
CA LEU A 111 -13.21 7.45 0.65
C LEU A 111 -12.50 6.10 0.49
N SER A 112 -11.18 6.11 0.36
CA SER A 112 -10.42 4.88 0.26
C SER A 112 -10.48 4.07 1.55
N THR A 113 -10.26 4.72 2.68
CA THR A 113 -10.18 4.05 3.98
C THR A 113 -11.50 3.44 4.40
N GLU A 114 -12.61 4.13 4.17
CA GLU A 114 -13.93 3.74 4.68
C GLU A 114 -14.78 2.99 3.66
N LYS A 115 -14.55 3.21 2.37
CA LYS A 115 -15.48 2.73 1.34
C LYS A 115 -14.85 1.85 0.26
N TYR A 116 -13.70 2.24 -0.29
CA TYR A 116 -13.23 1.63 -1.53
C TYR A 116 -12.11 0.60 -1.39
N CYS A 117 -11.19 0.73 -0.43
CA CYS A 117 -10.05 -0.17 -0.35
C CYS A 117 -10.45 -1.53 0.21
N GLY A 118 -10.53 -2.54 -0.66
CA GLY A 118 -10.87 -3.90 -0.26
C GLY A 118 -9.80 -4.53 0.64
N VAL A 119 -8.54 -4.16 0.48
CA VAL A 119 -7.45 -4.66 1.34
C VAL A 119 -7.60 -4.10 2.76
N ILE A 120 -7.88 -2.81 2.93
CA ILE A 120 -8.18 -2.23 4.25
C ILE A 120 -9.38 -2.95 4.88
N SER A 121 -10.45 -3.14 4.13
CA SER A 121 -11.64 -3.83 4.60
C SER A 121 -11.34 -5.26 5.06
N SER A 122 -10.44 -5.95 4.37
CA SER A 122 -10.03 -7.32 4.71
C SER A 122 -9.17 -7.38 5.97
N LEU A 123 -8.34 -6.36 6.23
CA LEU A 123 -7.45 -6.32 7.38
C LEU A 123 -8.08 -5.71 8.64
N ARG A 124 -9.09 -4.86 8.48
CA ARG A 124 -9.73 -4.13 9.58
C ARG A 124 -10.28 -5.02 10.69
N PRO A 125 -10.88 -6.19 10.43
CA PRO A 125 -11.35 -7.05 11.52
C PRO A 125 -10.26 -7.52 12.49
N THR A 126 -8.99 -7.50 12.06
CA THR A 126 -7.86 -7.98 12.84
C THR A 126 -6.98 -6.85 13.37
N ALA A 127 -6.88 -5.75 12.64
CA ALA A 127 -5.94 -4.66 12.93
C ALA A 127 -6.63 -3.31 12.97
N GLU A 128 -6.21 -2.47 13.92
CA GLU A 128 -6.54 -1.04 13.89
C GLU A 128 -5.80 -0.39 12.73
N ILE A 129 -6.53 0.28 11.85
CA ILE A 129 -5.93 0.98 10.69
C ILE A 129 -6.12 2.48 10.86
N VAL A 130 -5.00 3.21 10.87
CA VAL A 130 -4.97 4.67 11.01
C VAL A 130 -4.38 5.26 9.75
N ALA A 131 -5.18 6.07 9.04
CA ALA A 131 -4.75 6.76 7.83
C ALA A 131 -4.49 8.25 8.14
N THR A 132 -3.35 8.74 7.69
CA THR A 132 -2.96 10.14 7.80
C THR A 132 -2.48 10.65 6.45
N TRP A 133 -2.33 11.97 6.31
CA TRP A 133 -1.82 12.57 5.08
C TRP A 133 -0.92 13.75 5.39
N GLU A 134 -0.06 14.05 4.43
CA GLU A 134 0.82 15.21 4.42
C GLU A 134 0.78 15.81 3.01
N ILE A 135 0.67 17.12 2.92
CA ILE A 135 0.71 17.84 1.65
C ILE A 135 1.97 18.68 1.61
N GLN A 136 2.74 18.49 0.54
CA GLN A 136 3.95 19.25 0.27
C GLN A 136 3.73 20.14 -0.96
N GLU A 137 3.90 21.44 -0.81
CA GLU A 137 3.79 22.36 -1.94
C GLU A 137 4.99 22.22 -2.88
N GLU A 138 4.69 22.02 -4.17
CA GLU A 138 5.70 22.05 -5.22
C GLU A 138 5.83 23.49 -5.68
N PRO A 139 7.00 24.14 -5.50
CA PRO A 139 7.17 25.52 -5.96
C PRO A 139 7.08 25.60 -7.49
N ALA A 140 6.55 26.72 -7.98
CA ALA A 140 6.56 26.99 -9.41
C ALA A 140 8.00 26.98 -9.94
N PRO A 141 8.23 26.50 -11.20
CA PRO A 141 9.56 26.61 -11.79
C PRO A 141 10.05 28.06 -11.77
N ALA A 142 11.32 28.26 -11.45
CA ALA A 142 11.90 29.60 -11.53
C ALA A 142 11.76 30.11 -12.98
N GLU A 143 11.25 31.33 -13.14
CA GLU A 143 11.25 32.01 -14.44
C GLU A 143 12.70 32.24 -14.86
N VAL A 144 13.01 31.79 -16.07
CA VAL A 144 14.34 31.99 -16.65
C VAL A 144 14.36 33.30 -17.43
#